data_d2f2c96bdd1ffd0aa29336abd5a1388c
#
_entry.id   d2f2c96bdd1ffd0aa29336abd5a1388c
#
_cell.length_a   1.000
_cell.length_b   1.000
_cell.length_c   1.000
_cell.angle_alpha   90.00
_cell.angle_beta   90.00
_cell.angle_gamma   90.00
#
_symmetry.space_group_name_H-M   'P 1'
#
loop_
_entity.id
_entity.type
_entity.pdbx_description
1 polymer ?
#
loop_
_entity_poly.entity_id
_entity_poly.type
_entity_poly.pdbx_seq_one_letter_code
_entity_poly.pdbx_strand_id
1 'polypeptide(L)'
;NHVVDGFNSLTIDGYTVSGLSASVNGTDAGTYNNVITGEATVTKDGKDVTDRVVVTKQNGTLTIKKRQVTLTSEGGSKPYDGTPLTKPDVAIGDLGFVNGEVSDIRATGSVTNVSDGEVTNTITYTANGKFNENNYQITKTEGKLSITAVEDEVQVVIVGATDTVGYDGKEHQVEGYTVTINNDKYHEADFTFSGNKVAKGTNAGTYNMGLAAEQFKNNSSNFSNVTFIVTDGYLVITPKSINPEDQKITVSDPQNHPYDGNPHQEVLVVRDAELDKTLESGKDYDVAYSTTDFTNVGQITITITGKGNYVGTVNKTYSITKRQVTLTSEGGSKTYDGTPLTRPNVTVGGDGFVASEVTSVQ
;
A
#
# COMPACT_ATOMS: atom_id res chain seq x y z
N ASN A 1 -7.88 -67.96 -14.61
CA ASN A 1 -7.17 -69.24 -14.85
C ASN A 1 -7.27 -69.63 -16.34
N HIS A 2 -6.15 -69.68 -17.02
CA HIS A 2 -6.06 -70.35 -18.29
C HIS A 2 -5.54 -71.74 -18.07
N VAL A 3 -6.39 -72.76 -18.31
CA VAL A 3 -6.05 -74.17 -18.22
C VAL A 3 -6.04 -74.68 -19.63
N VAL A 4 -4.91 -75.26 -20.05
CA VAL A 4 -4.82 -76.07 -21.26
C VAL A 4 -4.78 -77.51 -20.82
N ASP A 5 -5.91 -78.20 -20.86
CA ASP A 5 -6.01 -79.59 -20.54
C ASP A 5 -5.58 -80.45 -21.72
N GLY A 6 -4.74 -81.38 -21.47
CA GLY A 6 -3.90 -82.19 -22.25
C GLY A 6 -4.52 -82.91 -23.47
N PHE A 7 -3.69 -83.59 -24.18
CA PHE A 7 -4.15 -84.46 -25.25
C PHE A 7 -4.33 -85.88 -24.69
N ASN A 8 -5.39 -86.49 -25.00
CA ASN A 8 -5.74 -87.84 -24.51
C ASN A 8 -5.02 -88.97 -25.29
N SER A 9 -4.90 -88.77 -26.55
CA SER A 9 -4.08 -89.65 -27.41
C SER A 9 -3.85 -88.98 -28.82
N LEU A 10 -2.73 -89.27 -29.42
CA LEU A 10 -2.38 -88.83 -30.75
C LEU A 10 -2.19 -90.08 -31.62
N THR A 11 -2.88 -90.14 -32.78
CA THR A 11 -2.66 -91.20 -33.73
C THR A 11 -2.09 -90.61 -35.04
N ILE A 12 -0.92 -91.07 -35.47
CA ILE A 12 -0.24 -90.67 -36.70
C ILE A 12 0.28 -91.95 -37.35
N ASP A 13 -0.03 -92.18 -38.64
CA ASP A 13 0.43 -93.29 -39.43
C ASP A 13 0.19 -94.69 -38.80
N GLY A 14 -0.96 -94.86 -38.11
CA GLY A 14 -1.35 -96.09 -37.42
C GLY A 14 -0.67 -96.30 -36.07
N TYR A 15 0.18 -95.36 -35.63
CA TYR A 15 0.73 -95.35 -34.26
C TYR A 15 -0.19 -94.51 -33.40
N THR A 16 -0.47 -95.01 -32.17
CA THR A 16 -1.22 -94.29 -31.16
C THR A 16 -0.30 -94.14 -29.95
N VAL A 17 -0.11 -92.88 -29.49
CA VAL A 17 0.65 -92.53 -28.24
C VAL A 17 -0.36 -92.17 -27.15
N SER A 18 -0.25 -92.79 -26.00
CA SER A 18 -1.10 -92.56 -24.84
C SER A 18 -0.26 -92.50 -23.51
N GLY A 19 -0.91 -92.25 -22.41
CA GLY A 19 -0.26 -92.19 -21.09
C GLY A 19 0.49 -90.90 -20.76
N LEU A 20 0.45 -89.96 -21.70
CA LEU A 20 1.01 -88.64 -21.49
C LEU A 20 -0.08 -87.64 -21.14
N SER A 21 0.25 -86.65 -20.33
CA SER A 21 -0.59 -85.49 -20.04
C SER A 21 0.28 -84.21 -20.05
N ALA A 22 -0.32 -83.11 -20.44
CA ALA A 22 0.30 -81.83 -20.33
C ALA A 22 -0.70 -80.87 -19.71
N SER A 23 -0.32 -80.19 -18.63
CA SER A 23 -1.19 -79.21 -18.03
C SER A 23 -0.38 -78.05 -17.52
N VAL A 24 -0.88 -76.88 -17.67
CA VAL A 24 -0.32 -75.64 -17.15
C VAL A 24 -1.43 -74.73 -16.73
N ASN A 25 -1.31 -74.11 -15.60
CA ASN A 25 -2.24 -73.04 -15.16
C ASN A 25 -1.40 -71.81 -14.76
N GLY A 26 -2.00 -70.66 -14.97
CA GLY A 26 -1.44 -69.40 -14.53
C GLY A 26 -2.56 -68.38 -14.41
N THR A 27 -2.40 -67.46 -13.48
CA THR A 27 -3.37 -66.36 -13.25
C THR A 27 -2.72 -64.99 -13.47
N ASP A 28 -1.47 -64.91 -13.13
CA ASP A 28 -0.68 -63.67 -13.26
C ASP A 28 0.02 -63.56 -14.62
N ALA A 29 0.40 -62.35 -14.98
CA ALA A 29 1.20 -62.12 -16.19
C ALA A 29 2.58 -62.78 -16.04
N GLY A 30 2.94 -63.57 -17.02
CA GLY A 30 4.17 -64.34 -17.00
C GLY A 30 4.20 -65.45 -18.06
N THR A 31 5.29 -66.20 -18.09
CA THR A 31 5.43 -67.37 -18.96
C THR A 31 5.52 -68.62 -18.12
N TYR A 32 4.66 -69.57 -18.40
CA TYR A 32 4.49 -70.82 -17.67
C TYR A 32 4.85 -72.00 -18.57
N ASN A 33 5.68 -72.94 -18.09
CA ASN A 33 6.05 -74.13 -18.87
C ASN A 33 4.90 -75.16 -18.83
N ASN A 34 4.41 -75.52 -19.98
CA ASN A 34 3.45 -76.61 -20.15
C ASN A 34 4.21 -77.93 -20.27
N VAL A 35 4.47 -78.56 -19.11
CA VAL A 35 5.36 -79.71 -18.99
C VAL A 35 4.59 -80.99 -19.33
N ILE A 36 5.12 -81.81 -20.26
CA ILE A 36 4.59 -83.12 -20.59
C ILE A 36 5.02 -84.13 -19.54
N THR A 37 4.09 -84.71 -18.83
CA THR A 37 4.29 -85.69 -17.77
C THR A 37 3.70 -87.07 -18.14
N GLY A 38 3.96 -88.09 -17.37
CA GLY A 38 3.50 -89.48 -17.60
C GLY A 38 4.51 -90.32 -18.42
N GLU A 39 4.26 -91.61 -18.48
CA GLU A 39 5.01 -92.54 -19.29
C GLU A 39 4.25 -92.83 -20.59
N ALA A 40 4.99 -92.77 -21.73
CA ALA A 40 4.41 -92.94 -23.04
C ALA A 40 4.22 -94.43 -23.33
N THR A 41 2.97 -94.79 -23.72
CA THR A 41 2.71 -96.07 -24.27
C THR A 41 2.41 -95.90 -25.76
N VAL A 42 3.15 -96.60 -26.61
CA VAL A 42 3.02 -96.51 -28.07
C VAL A 42 2.46 -97.86 -28.64
N THR A 43 1.34 -97.76 -29.29
CA THR A 43 0.75 -98.94 -29.98
C THR A 43 0.72 -98.68 -31.45
N LYS A 44 0.92 -99.79 -32.26
CA LYS A 44 0.70 -99.78 -33.69
C LYS A 44 -0.27 -100.92 -34.07
N ASP A 45 -1.34 -100.64 -34.79
CA ASP A 45 -2.40 -101.59 -35.15
C ASP A 45 -2.87 -102.40 -33.94
N GLY A 46 -3.01 -101.73 -32.76
CA GLY A 46 -3.45 -102.36 -31.51
C GLY A 46 -2.41 -103.16 -30.74
N LYS A 47 -1.16 -103.29 -31.27
CA LYS A 47 -0.01 -103.98 -30.58
C LYS A 47 0.88 -102.98 -29.87
N ASP A 48 1.34 -103.26 -28.66
CA ASP A 48 2.33 -102.46 -27.97
C ASP A 48 3.68 -102.55 -28.68
N VAL A 49 4.27 -101.40 -29.02
CA VAL A 49 5.56 -101.20 -29.66
C VAL A 49 6.42 -100.20 -28.93
N THR A 50 6.12 -99.92 -27.64
CA THR A 50 6.76 -98.92 -26.86
C THR A 50 8.32 -99.15 -26.83
N ASP A 51 8.82 -100.38 -26.71
CA ASP A 51 10.28 -100.69 -26.65
C ASP A 51 10.99 -100.40 -28.00
N ARG A 52 10.20 -100.14 -29.06
CA ARG A 52 10.77 -99.94 -30.45
C ARG A 52 10.74 -98.48 -30.87
N VAL A 53 10.23 -97.54 -30.00
CA VAL A 53 10.05 -96.11 -30.29
C VAL A 53 10.65 -95.28 -29.19
N VAL A 54 11.41 -94.23 -29.57
CA VAL A 54 11.86 -93.23 -28.66
C VAL A 54 10.91 -92.05 -28.72
N VAL A 55 10.23 -91.79 -27.63
CA VAL A 55 9.34 -90.63 -27.49
C VAL A 55 10.10 -89.49 -26.80
N THR A 56 10.39 -88.43 -27.57
CA THR A 56 10.98 -87.21 -27.05
C THR A 56 9.90 -86.24 -26.69
N LYS A 57 9.91 -85.76 -25.43
CA LYS A 57 8.96 -84.76 -24.93
C LYS A 57 9.54 -83.35 -25.14
N GLN A 58 8.83 -82.46 -25.83
CA GLN A 58 9.15 -81.06 -25.95
C GLN A 58 8.07 -80.24 -25.28
N ASN A 59 8.41 -79.55 -24.22
CA ASN A 59 7.50 -78.73 -23.42
C ASN A 59 7.07 -77.50 -24.21
N GLY A 60 5.81 -77.14 -24.12
CA GLY A 60 5.26 -75.90 -24.56
C GLY A 60 5.36 -74.75 -23.53
N THR A 61 4.92 -73.58 -23.92
CA THR A 61 4.82 -72.44 -23.01
C THR A 61 3.42 -71.77 -23.15
N LEU A 62 2.90 -71.32 -22.00
CA LEU A 62 1.74 -70.45 -21.92
C LEU A 62 2.20 -69.07 -21.47
N THR A 63 1.85 -68.01 -22.21
CA THR A 63 2.22 -66.67 -21.85
C THR A 63 0.97 -65.84 -21.59
N ILE A 64 0.83 -65.28 -20.37
CA ILE A 64 -0.16 -64.29 -20.01
C ILE A 64 0.49 -62.92 -20.10
N LYS A 65 0.05 -62.08 -21.03
CA LYS A 65 0.60 -60.73 -21.22
C LYS A 65 0.05 -59.76 -20.17
N LYS A 66 0.89 -58.77 -19.81
CA LYS A 66 0.45 -57.64 -18.94
C LYS A 66 -0.73 -56.91 -19.58
N ARG A 67 -1.71 -56.57 -18.74
CA ARG A 67 -2.87 -55.78 -19.12
C ARG A 67 -2.46 -54.32 -19.30
N GLN A 68 -2.72 -53.75 -20.44
CA GLN A 68 -2.40 -52.33 -20.72
C GLN A 68 -3.47 -51.46 -20.08
N VAL A 69 -3.01 -50.38 -19.37
CA VAL A 69 -3.87 -49.36 -18.77
C VAL A 69 -3.22 -47.99 -18.98
N THR A 70 -3.96 -47.13 -19.65
CA THR A 70 -3.58 -45.72 -19.82
C THR A 70 -4.46 -44.86 -18.94
N LEU A 71 -3.86 -44.02 -18.11
CA LEU A 71 -4.53 -43.03 -17.25
C LEU A 71 -4.15 -41.62 -17.72
N THR A 72 -5.16 -40.79 -18.00
CA THR A 72 -4.94 -39.42 -18.47
C THR A 72 -5.71 -38.45 -17.59
N SER A 73 -5.02 -37.47 -16.95
CA SER A 73 -5.65 -36.32 -16.28
C SER A 73 -5.65 -35.13 -17.22
N GLU A 74 -6.67 -34.28 -17.08
CA GLU A 74 -6.78 -33.05 -17.84
C GLU A 74 -5.83 -31.96 -17.32
N GLY A 75 -5.32 -31.14 -18.23
CA GLY A 75 -4.71 -29.86 -17.95
C GLY A 75 -5.67 -28.70 -18.16
N GLY A 76 -5.25 -27.50 -17.83
CA GLY A 76 -5.98 -26.29 -18.10
C GLY A 76 -5.46 -25.06 -17.38
N SER A 77 -5.99 -23.90 -17.76
CA SER A 77 -5.71 -22.63 -17.11
C SER A 77 -6.99 -21.83 -16.95
N LYS A 78 -7.00 -20.91 -15.97
CA LYS A 78 -8.03 -19.89 -15.82
C LYS A 78 -7.41 -18.58 -15.30
N PRO A 79 -8.04 -17.42 -15.56
CA PRO A 79 -7.68 -16.19 -14.86
C PRO A 79 -7.87 -16.32 -13.34
N TYR A 80 -7.08 -15.59 -12.57
CA TYR A 80 -7.22 -15.53 -11.12
C TYR A 80 -8.61 -15.01 -10.72
N ASP A 81 -9.32 -15.77 -9.90
CA ASP A 81 -10.64 -15.42 -9.34
C ASP A 81 -10.72 -15.64 -7.82
N GLY A 82 -9.57 -15.94 -7.19
CA GLY A 82 -9.48 -16.25 -5.76
C GLY A 82 -9.85 -17.68 -5.39
N THR A 83 -10.24 -18.53 -6.38
CA THR A 83 -10.62 -19.93 -6.13
C THR A 83 -9.63 -20.91 -6.77
N PRO A 84 -9.43 -22.11 -6.19
CA PRO A 84 -8.53 -23.09 -6.77
C PRO A 84 -9.06 -23.63 -8.12
N LEU A 85 -8.14 -23.84 -9.07
CA LEU A 85 -8.36 -24.64 -10.26
C LEU A 85 -8.05 -26.10 -9.94
N THR A 86 -9.04 -26.97 -10.09
CA THR A 86 -8.90 -28.43 -9.94
C THR A 86 -9.60 -29.14 -11.11
N LYS A 87 -9.07 -30.27 -11.56
CA LYS A 87 -9.68 -31.16 -12.55
C LYS A 87 -9.53 -32.61 -12.09
N PRO A 88 -10.45 -33.10 -11.24
CA PRO A 88 -10.27 -34.39 -10.57
C PRO A 88 -10.48 -35.61 -11.47
N ASP A 89 -11.08 -35.43 -12.63
CA ASP A 89 -11.43 -36.54 -13.51
C ASP A 89 -10.21 -37.15 -14.21
N VAL A 90 -10.19 -38.46 -14.33
CA VAL A 90 -9.15 -39.25 -15.01
C VAL A 90 -9.80 -40.11 -16.06
N ALA A 91 -9.38 -39.92 -17.29
CA ALA A 91 -9.77 -40.82 -18.39
C ALA A 91 -8.94 -42.12 -18.31
N ILE A 92 -9.66 -43.27 -18.41
CA ILE A 92 -9.05 -44.60 -18.37
C ILE A 92 -9.16 -45.16 -19.77
N GLY A 93 -8.00 -45.42 -20.38
CA GLY A 93 -7.88 -45.99 -21.74
C GLY A 93 -7.44 -47.46 -21.72
N ASP A 94 -7.27 -48.00 -22.91
CA ASP A 94 -6.99 -49.41 -23.22
C ASP A 94 -8.01 -50.36 -22.57
N LEU A 95 -7.55 -51.32 -21.83
CA LEU A 95 -8.43 -52.32 -21.20
C LEU A 95 -8.88 -51.91 -19.77
N GLY A 96 -8.33 -50.84 -19.25
CA GLY A 96 -8.55 -50.43 -17.88
C GLY A 96 -8.13 -51.47 -16.84
N PHE A 97 -8.43 -51.22 -15.57
CA PHE A 97 -8.16 -52.22 -14.51
C PHE A 97 -9.20 -53.35 -14.50
N VAL A 98 -8.85 -54.49 -13.97
CA VAL A 98 -9.82 -55.56 -13.67
C VAL A 98 -10.77 -55.04 -12.58
N ASN A 99 -12.06 -55.34 -12.76
CA ASN A 99 -13.09 -54.85 -11.87
C ASN A 99 -12.83 -55.27 -10.40
N GLY A 100 -12.89 -54.31 -9.49
CA GLY A 100 -12.70 -54.49 -8.05
C GLY A 100 -11.24 -54.56 -7.60
N GLU A 101 -10.23 -54.42 -8.47
CA GLU A 101 -8.83 -54.41 -8.10
C GLU A 101 -8.34 -53.00 -7.72
N VAL A 102 -8.96 -51.94 -8.29
CA VAL A 102 -8.59 -50.55 -8.05
C VAL A 102 -9.84 -49.71 -7.80
N SER A 103 -9.75 -48.74 -6.90
CA SER A 103 -10.78 -47.75 -6.59
C SER A 103 -10.19 -46.36 -6.49
N ASP A 104 -11.05 -45.31 -6.34
CA ASP A 104 -10.67 -43.90 -6.13
C ASP A 104 -9.66 -43.36 -7.15
N ILE A 105 -9.84 -43.69 -8.41
CA ILE A 105 -8.98 -43.15 -9.48
C ILE A 105 -9.35 -41.70 -9.70
N ARG A 106 -8.44 -40.80 -9.35
CA ARG A 106 -8.65 -39.35 -9.48
C ARG A 106 -7.35 -38.60 -9.68
N ALA A 107 -7.44 -37.39 -10.20
CA ALA A 107 -6.35 -36.44 -10.22
C ALA A 107 -6.45 -35.47 -9.01
N THR A 108 -5.32 -35.05 -8.46
CA THR A 108 -5.24 -34.30 -7.19
C THR A 108 -4.56 -32.95 -7.31
N GLY A 109 -4.21 -32.52 -8.54
CA GLY A 109 -3.63 -31.21 -8.78
C GLY A 109 -4.58 -30.08 -8.36
N SER A 110 -4.01 -29.04 -7.74
CA SER A 110 -4.74 -27.82 -7.36
C SER A 110 -3.80 -26.63 -7.42
N VAL A 111 -4.23 -25.53 -8.01
CA VAL A 111 -3.48 -24.27 -8.13
C VAL A 111 -4.43 -23.10 -7.93
N THR A 112 -4.00 -22.07 -7.16
CA THR A 112 -4.87 -20.94 -6.82
C THR A 112 -4.28 -19.60 -7.27
N ASN A 113 -2.96 -19.44 -7.23
CA ASN A 113 -2.28 -18.17 -7.53
C ASN A 113 -1.36 -18.31 -8.74
N VAL A 114 -1.11 -17.20 -9.41
CA VAL A 114 -0.09 -17.15 -10.48
C VAL A 114 1.29 -17.50 -9.95
N SER A 115 1.61 -17.10 -8.70
CA SER A 115 2.89 -17.41 -8.05
C SER A 115 3.13 -18.89 -7.80
N ASP A 116 2.08 -19.73 -7.80
CA ASP A 116 2.19 -21.17 -7.60
C ASP A 116 2.82 -21.85 -8.83
N GLY A 117 2.83 -21.13 -9.97
CA GLY A 117 3.33 -21.63 -11.25
C GLY A 117 2.45 -22.72 -11.86
N GLU A 118 3.08 -23.57 -12.70
CA GLU A 118 2.41 -24.70 -13.32
C GLU A 118 2.48 -25.92 -12.39
N VAL A 119 1.32 -26.46 -12.03
CA VAL A 119 1.18 -27.60 -11.12
C VAL A 119 0.75 -28.85 -11.91
N THR A 120 1.42 -30.00 -11.68
CA THR A 120 1.04 -31.28 -12.28
C THR A 120 -0.27 -31.78 -11.67
N ASN A 121 -1.23 -32.14 -12.53
CA ASN A 121 -2.47 -32.77 -12.11
C ASN A 121 -2.27 -34.26 -11.87
N THR A 122 -1.63 -34.60 -10.77
CA THR A 122 -1.12 -35.94 -10.43
C THR A 122 -2.24 -36.95 -10.25
N ILE A 123 -2.11 -38.09 -10.94
CA ILE A 123 -3.08 -39.18 -10.90
C ILE A 123 -2.78 -40.11 -9.74
N THR A 124 -3.79 -40.33 -8.90
CA THR A 124 -3.77 -41.28 -7.79
C THR A 124 -4.87 -42.32 -7.92
N TYR A 125 -4.68 -43.48 -7.33
CA TYR A 125 -5.68 -44.54 -7.21
C TYR A 125 -5.42 -45.37 -5.97
N THR A 126 -6.43 -46.07 -5.47
CA THR A 126 -6.33 -46.99 -4.34
C THR A 126 -6.30 -48.43 -4.84
N ALA A 127 -5.20 -49.15 -4.58
CA ALA A 127 -5.09 -50.58 -4.86
C ALA A 127 -5.85 -51.39 -3.79
N ASN A 128 -6.70 -52.33 -4.23
CA ASN A 128 -7.42 -53.23 -3.38
C ASN A 128 -6.63 -54.54 -3.19
N GLY A 129 -7.02 -55.37 -2.20
CA GLY A 129 -6.25 -56.56 -1.81
C GLY A 129 -6.00 -57.64 -2.89
N LYS A 130 -6.64 -57.51 -4.04
CA LYS A 130 -6.44 -58.42 -5.21
C LYS A 130 -5.52 -57.79 -6.30
N PHE A 131 -5.18 -56.55 -6.15
CA PHE A 131 -4.34 -55.82 -7.13
C PHE A 131 -2.90 -56.35 -7.08
N ASN A 132 -2.41 -56.78 -8.25
CA ASN A 132 -1.03 -57.16 -8.44
C ASN A 132 -0.43 -56.32 -9.60
N GLU A 133 0.41 -55.35 -9.28
CA GLU A 133 1.01 -54.41 -10.24
C GLU A 133 1.76 -55.15 -11.37
N ASN A 134 2.31 -56.34 -11.10
CA ASN A 134 3.06 -57.12 -12.10
C ASN A 134 2.16 -57.59 -13.27
N ASN A 135 0.81 -57.63 -13.06
CA ASN A 135 -0.15 -58.00 -14.10
C ASN A 135 -0.46 -56.82 -15.04
N TYR A 136 0.00 -55.63 -14.76
CA TYR A 136 -0.31 -54.41 -15.46
C TYR A 136 0.92 -53.74 -16.08
N GLN A 137 0.67 -53.06 -17.19
CA GLN A 137 1.55 -52.02 -17.72
C GLN A 137 0.75 -50.73 -17.70
N ILE A 138 1.01 -49.90 -16.68
CA ILE A 138 0.29 -48.66 -16.41
C ILE A 138 1.10 -47.48 -16.98
N THR A 139 0.47 -46.71 -17.86
CA THR A 139 1.02 -45.45 -18.41
C THR A 139 0.17 -44.31 -17.90
N LYS A 140 0.82 -43.29 -17.32
CA LYS A 140 0.15 -42.07 -16.85
C LYS A 140 0.56 -40.90 -17.77
N THR A 141 -0.43 -40.15 -18.23
CA THR A 141 -0.28 -38.86 -18.90
C THR A 141 -0.95 -37.82 -18.04
N GLU A 142 -0.13 -37.02 -17.34
CA GLU A 142 -0.62 -36.06 -16.36
C GLU A 142 -0.66 -34.66 -16.96
N GLY A 143 -1.83 -34.01 -16.90
CA GLY A 143 -2.06 -32.64 -17.34
C GLY A 143 -1.38 -31.63 -16.42
N LYS A 144 -1.36 -30.38 -16.88
CA LYS A 144 -0.79 -29.25 -16.14
C LYS A 144 -1.90 -28.23 -15.85
N LEU A 145 -1.92 -27.70 -14.65
CA LEU A 145 -2.84 -26.66 -14.20
C LEU A 145 -2.08 -25.37 -13.95
N SER A 146 -2.61 -24.23 -14.38
CA SER A 146 -2.02 -22.91 -14.15
C SER A 146 -3.07 -21.83 -13.95
N ILE A 147 -2.71 -20.78 -13.22
CA ILE A 147 -3.50 -19.55 -13.10
C ILE A 147 -2.83 -18.47 -13.95
N THR A 148 -3.61 -17.70 -14.70
CA THR A 148 -3.14 -16.51 -15.41
C THR A 148 -3.50 -15.26 -14.63
N ALA A 149 -2.70 -14.20 -14.76
CA ALA A 149 -2.97 -12.92 -14.12
C ALA A 149 -4.26 -12.29 -14.70
N VAL A 150 -4.95 -11.52 -13.87
CA VAL A 150 -6.03 -10.63 -14.30
C VAL A 150 -5.39 -9.45 -15.03
N GLU A 151 -5.86 -9.21 -16.28
CA GLU A 151 -5.38 -8.12 -17.14
C GLU A 151 -6.25 -6.86 -17.04
N ASP A 152 -7.48 -7.00 -16.54
CA ASP A 152 -8.36 -5.87 -16.28
C ASP A 152 -7.69 -4.89 -15.30
N GLU A 153 -7.85 -3.59 -15.57
CA GLU A 153 -7.23 -2.55 -14.74
C GLU A 153 -7.77 -2.54 -13.32
N VAL A 154 -6.87 -2.70 -12.35
CA VAL A 154 -7.13 -2.44 -10.94
C VAL A 154 -6.70 -1.02 -10.62
N GLN A 155 -7.66 -0.17 -10.26
CA GLN A 155 -7.39 1.18 -9.79
C GLN A 155 -7.37 1.23 -8.27
N VAL A 156 -6.25 1.69 -7.72
CA VAL A 156 -6.04 1.92 -6.29
C VAL A 156 -5.98 3.42 -6.06
N VAL A 157 -7.04 3.99 -5.51
CA VAL A 157 -7.13 5.41 -5.20
C VAL A 157 -6.64 5.65 -3.78
N ILE A 158 -5.60 6.46 -3.65
CA ILE A 158 -4.96 6.86 -2.39
C ILE A 158 -5.27 8.34 -2.15
N VAL A 159 -5.82 8.68 -0.98
CA VAL A 159 -6.08 10.07 -0.59
C VAL A 159 -5.43 10.35 0.74
N GLY A 160 -4.41 11.21 0.74
CA GLY A 160 -3.71 11.65 1.94
C GLY A 160 -4.61 12.43 2.88
N ALA A 161 -4.40 12.27 4.18
CA ALA A 161 -5.14 12.99 5.20
C ALA A 161 -4.81 14.49 5.16
N THR A 162 -5.78 15.34 5.49
CA THR A 162 -5.61 16.81 5.54
C THR A 162 -6.11 17.35 6.86
N ASP A 163 -5.45 18.42 7.35
CA ASP A 163 -5.91 19.15 8.53
C ASP A 163 -5.62 20.65 8.40
N THR A 164 -6.37 21.46 9.15
CA THR A 164 -6.19 22.91 9.23
C THR A 164 -6.32 23.36 10.68
N VAL A 165 -5.23 23.98 11.19
CA VAL A 165 -5.14 24.46 12.56
C VAL A 165 -4.69 25.92 12.59
N GLY A 166 -4.97 26.64 13.70
CA GLY A 166 -4.43 27.98 13.94
C GLY A 166 -3.00 27.92 14.50
N TYR A 167 -2.20 28.93 14.19
CA TYR A 167 -0.86 29.07 14.79
C TYR A 167 -0.95 29.27 16.32
N ASP A 168 -0.32 28.38 17.06
CA ASP A 168 -0.22 28.39 18.53
C ASP A 168 1.21 28.22 19.04
N GLY A 169 2.20 28.29 18.16
CA GLY A 169 3.62 28.14 18.47
C GLY A 169 4.09 26.70 18.70
N LYS A 170 3.21 25.70 18.58
CA LYS A 170 3.51 24.28 18.74
C LYS A 170 3.66 23.57 17.40
N GLU A 171 4.34 22.43 17.38
CA GLU A 171 4.35 21.55 16.22
C GLU A 171 2.99 20.83 16.11
N HIS A 172 2.36 20.92 14.94
CA HIS A 172 1.19 20.18 14.54
C HIS A 172 1.55 19.18 13.46
N GLN A 173 0.80 18.06 13.37
CA GLN A 173 0.96 17.07 12.32
C GLN A 173 -0.37 16.46 11.93
N VAL A 174 -0.43 16.00 10.67
CA VAL A 174 -1.46 15.12 10.14
C VAL A 174 -0.79 13.91 9.52
N GLU A 175 -1.37 12.71 9.70
CA GLU A 175 -0.76 11.45 9.31
C GLU A 175 -1.77 10.54 8.61
N GLY A 176 -1.26 9.74 7.66
CA GLY A 176 -1.98 8.65 7.02
C GLY A 176 -2.65 9.03 5.71
N TYR A 177 -3.29 8.01 5.14
CA TYR A 177 -4.07 8.11 3.91
C TYR A 177 -5.22 7.09 3.95
N THR A 178 -6.20 7.27 3.11
CA THR A 178 -7.27 6.30 2.84
C THR A 178 -7.03 5.59 1.52
N VAL A 179 -7.52 4.34 1.41
CA VAL A 179 -7.41 3.51 0.21
C VAL A 179 -8.80 3.13 -0.27
N THR A 180 -9.02 3.27 -1.58
CA THR A 180 -10.22 2.75 -2.24
C THR A 180 -9.78 1.94 -3.47
N ILE A 181 -10.27 0.71 -3.59
CA ILE A 181 -9.89 -0.22 -4.63
C ILE A 181 -11.14 -0.63 -5.40
N ASN A 182 -11.07 -0.63 -6.74
CA ASN A 182 -12.20 -0.97 -7.61
C ASN A 182 -12.38 -2.49 -7.83
N ASN A 183 -11.54 -3.34 -7.21
CA ASN A 183 -11.55 -4.79 -7.36
C ASN A 183 -11.60 -5.48 -6.00
N ASP A 184 -12.58 -6.34 -5.77
CA ASP A 184 -12.82 -7.04 -4.49
C ASP A 184 -11.83 -8.17 -4.19
N LYS A 185 -10.99 -8.54 -5.14
CA LYS A 185 -9.94 -9.57 -4.98
C LYS A 185 -8.55 -8.97 -4.79
N TYR A 186 -8.39 -7.66 -4.99
CA TYR A 186 -7.15 -6.94 -4.73
C TYR A 186 -7.26 -6.19 -3.41
N HIS A 187 -6.28 -6.32 -2.54
CA HIS A 187 -6.31 -5.79 -1.16
C HIS A 187 -5.06 -4.96 -0.86
N GLU A 188 -5.07 -4.23 0.24
CA GLU A 188 -3.91 -3.44 0.67
C GLU A 188 -2.66 -4.29 0.92
N ALA A 189 -2.80 -5.59 1.21
CA ALA A 189 -1.69 -6.52 1.35
C ALA A 189 -1.01 -6.85 0.00
N ASP A 190 -1.65 -6.57 -1.12
CA ASP A 190 -1.14 -6.84 -2.47
C ASP A 190 -0.20 -5.76 -3.00
N PHE A 191 -0.01 -4.66 -2.27
CA PHE A 191 0.95 -3.62 -2.61
C PHE A 191 1.77 -3.17 -1.40
N THR A 192 2.88 -2.49 -1.66
CA THR A 192 3.72 -1.87 -0.64
C THR A 192 3.78 -0.37 -0.83
N PHE A 193 3.90 0.34 0.28
CA PHE A 193 4.18 1.78 0.33
C PHE A 193 5.60 2.02 0.83
N SER A 194 6.35 2.88 0.14
CA SER A 194 7.71 3.28 0.51
C SER A 194 7.84 4.80 0.44
N GLY A 195 7.39 5.51 1.47
CA GLY A 195 7.41 6.96 1.49
C GLY A 195 7.15 7.54 2.87
N ASN A 196 6.90 8.85 2.90
CA ASN A 196 6.44 9.56 4.08
C ASN A 196 4.92 9.77 3.99
N LYS A 197 4.21 9.52 5.07
CA LYS A 197 2.76 9.75 5.18
C LYS A 197 2.41 10.76 6.28
N VAL A 198 3.36 11.64 6.63
CA VAL A 198 3.19 12.65 7.69
C VAL A 198 3.51 14.02 7.11
N ALA A 199 2.59 14.97 7.27
CA ALA A 199 2.85 16.38 7.09
C ALA A 199 2.90 17.04 8.46
N LYS A 200 3.96 17.83 8.76
CA LYS A 200 4.13 18.49 10.04
C LYS A 200 4.78 19.85 9.91
N GLY A 201 4.44 20.75 10.83
CA GLY A 201 4.97 22.10 10.87
C GLY A 201 4.67 22.81 12.17
N THR A 202 5.36 23.94 12.39
CA THR A 202 5.16 24.81 13.57
C THR A 202 4.70 26.21 13.15
N ASN A 203 5.17 26.70 12.00
CA ASN A 203 4.88 28.05 11.53
C ASN A 203 3.66 28.07 10.61
N ALA A 204 3.03 29.23 10.44
CA ALA A 204 1.97 29.40 9.47
C ALA A 204 2.45 29.07 8.05
N GLY A 205 1.64 28.25 7.33
CA GLY A 205 1.98 27.77 6.01
C GLY A 205 1.29 26.46 5.67
N THR A 206 1.57 25.92 4.49
CA THR A 206 1.10 24.61 4.03
C THR A 206 2.26 23.64 3.98
N TYR A 207 2.07 22.47 4.59
CA TYR A 207 3.04 21.38 4.68
C TYR A 207 2.45 20.15 4.01
N ASN A 208 3.07 19.68 2.94
CA ASN A 208 2.63 18.51 2.19
C ASN A 208 3.27 17.24 2.74
N MET A 209 2.57 16.09 2.63
CA MET A 209 3.14 14.77 2.94
C MET A 209 4.16 14.35 1.89
N GLY A 210 3.94 14.74 0.64
CA GLY A 210 4.72 14.33 -0.51
C GLY A 210 4.35 12.93 -1.01
N LEU A 211 3.07 12.54 -0.88
CA LEU A 211 2.57 11.28 -1.43
C LEU A 211 2.53 11.35 -2.95
N ALA A 212 3.06 10.31 -3.59
CA ALA A 212 3.10 10.18 -5.05
C ALA A 212 2.94 8.71 -5.47
N ALA A 213 2.46 8.47 -6.70
CA ALA A 213 2.14 7.13 -7.20
C ALA A 213 3.36 6.19 -7.21
N GLU A 214 4.55 6.73 -7.45
CA GLU A 214 5.81 5.98 -7.52
C GLU A 214 6.23 5.37 -6.16
N GLN A 215 5.62 5.82 -5.07
CA GLN A 215 5.86 5.29 -3.73
C GLN A 215 5.04 4.02 -3.43
N PHE A 216 4.07 3.71 -4.29
CA PHE A 216 3.22 2.53 -4.19
C PHE A 216 3.61 1.51 -5.25
N LYS A 217 3.74 0.24 -4.86
CA LYS A 217 4.17 -0.83 -5.75
C LYS A 217 3.29 -2.06 -5.60
N ASN A 218 2.72 -2.53 -6.71
CA ASN A 218 2.06 -3.84 -6.75
C ASN A 218 3.06 -4.97 -6.49
N ASN A 219 2.73 -5.88 -5.57
CA ASN A 219 3.50 -7.09 -5.24
C ASN A 219 2.75 -8.37 -5.60
N SER A 220 1.49 -8.28 -6.03
CA SER A 220 0.67 -9.42 -6.40
C SER A 220 0.90 -9.81 -7.84
N SER A 221 1.34 -11.04 -8.08
CA SER A 221 1.46 -11.60 -9.43
C SER A 221 0.10 -11.96 -10.05
N ASN A 222 -0.96 -11.99 -9.23
CA ASN A 222 -2.31 -12.31 -9.68
C ASN A 222 -2.95 -11.19 -10.52
N PHE A 223 -2.38 -9.98 -10.50
CA PHE A 223 -2.85 -8.81 -11.23
C PHE A 223 -1.70 -8.18 -12.00
N SER A 224 -1.81 -8.12 -13.33
CA SER A 224 -0.76 -7.58 -14.20
C SER A 224 -0.89 -6.08 -14.48
N ASN A 225 -2.07 -5.51 -14.27
CA ASN A 225 -2.40 -4.12 -14.61
C ASN A 225 -2.98 -3.41 -13.38
N VAL A 226 -2.11 -2.76 -12.58
CA VAL A 226 -2.50 -2.05 -11.36
C VAL A 226 -2.02 -0.60 -11.46
N THR A 227 -2.94 0.35 -11.32
CA THR A 227 -2.70 1.78 -11.38
C THR A 227 -2.96 2.42 -10.01
N PHE A 228 -2.00 3.19 -9.50
CA PHE A 228 -2.14 3.99 -8.28
C PHE A 228 -2.48 5.44 -8.63
N ILE A 229 -3.64 5.91 -8.16
CA ILE A 229 -4.12 7.30 -8.32
C ILE A 229 -3.98 7.97 -6.97
N VAL A 230 -3.02 8.90 -6.84
CA VAL A 230 -2.64 9.49 -5.54
C VAL A 230 -3.01 10.96 -5.48
N THR A 231 -3.72 11.33 -4.43
CA THR A 231 -3.93 12.72 -4.00
C THR A 231 -3.12 12.95 -2.73
N ASP A 232 -2.19 13.92 -2.78
CA ASP A 232 -1.33 14.21 -1.62
C ASP A 232 -2.13 14.76 -0.44
N GLY A 233 -1.70 14.41 0.77
CA GLY A 233 -2.19 14.97 2.02
C GLY A 233 -1.40 16.20 2.43
N TYR A 234 -2.02 17.08 3.26
CA TYR A 234 -1.36 18.29 3.73
C TYR A 234 -1.90 18.79 5.07
N LEU A 235 -1.05 19.51 5.78
CA LEU A 235 -1.39 20.31 6.96
C LEU A 235 -1.35 21.80 6.58
N VAL A 236 -2.39 22.55 6.94
CA VAL A 236 -2.39 24.01 6.87
C VAL A 236 -2.34 24.57 8.29
N ILE A 237 -1.33 25.41 8.58
CA ILE A 237 -1.29 26.22 9.79
C ILE A 237 -1.64 27.65 9.39
N THR A 238 -2.82 28.12 9.81
CA THR A 238 -3.28 29.48 9.49
C THR A 238 -2.62 30.50 10.41
N PRO A 239 -2.19 31.68 9.89
CA PRO A 239 -1.59 32.72 10.70
C PRO A 239 -2.58 33.28 11.71
N LYS A 240 -2.08 33.72 12.87
CA LYS A 240 -2.84 34.33 13.95
C LYS A 240 -3.10 35.81 13.64
N SER A 241 -4.34 36.28 13.87
CA SER A 241 -4.68 37.70 13.73
C SER A 241 -3.96 38.54 14.79
N ILE A 242 -3.37 39.68 14.37
CA ILE A 242 -2.83 40.69 15.32
C ILE A 242 -3.90 41.69 15.81
N ASN A 243 -5.16 41.51 15.40
CA ASN A 243 -6.24 42.40 15.83
C ASN A 243 -6.47 42.28 17.34
N PRO A 244 -6.38 43.40 18.12
CA PRO A 244 -6.59 43.37 19.57
C PRO A 244 -7.99 42.98 20.02
N GLU A 245 -9.00 43.02 19.12
CA GLU A 245 -10.40 42.64 19.43
C GLU A 245 -10.50 41.19 19.91
N ASP A 246 -9.57 40.32 19.49
CA ASP A 246 -9.53 38.92 19.90
C ASP A 246 -8.94 38.72 21.31
N GLN A 247 -8.50 39.80 22.02
CA GLN A 247 -7.91 39.82 23.35
C GLN A 247 -6.64 38.95 23.55
N LYS A 248 -6.19 38.32 22.48
CA LYS A 248 -5.01 37.43 22.48
C LYS A 248 -3.73 38.19 22.17
N ILE A 249 -3.87 39.24 21.37
CA ILE A 249 -2.76 40.16 21.03
C ILE A 249 -3.03 41.50 21.69
N THR A 250 -2.00 42.07 22.30
CA THR A 250 -2.04 43.41 22.85
C THR A 250 -1.07 44.30 22.11
N VAL A 251 -1.50 45.55 21.85
CA VAL A 251 -0.67 46.59 21.25
C VAL A 251 -0.72 47.79 22.21
N SER A 252 0.45 48.25 22.70
CA SER A 252 0.51 49.39 23.62
C SER A 252 -0.04 50.65 22.94
N ASP A 253 -0.59 51.55 23.74
CA ASP A 253 -1.03 52.85 23.28
C ASP A 253 0.13 53.83 23.21
N PRO A 254 0.26 54.59 22.09
CA PRO A 254 1.26 55.68 22.02
C PRO A 254 0.84 56.87 22.87
N GLN A 255 1.83 57.70 23.26
CA GLN A 255 1.59 58.90 24.08
C GLN A 255 1.57 60.15 23.20
N ASN A 256 0.73 61.13 23.56
CA ASN A 256 0.75 62.45 22.95
C ASN A 256 1.90 63.27 23.58
N HIS A 257 2.54 64.08 22.75
CA HIS A 257 3.68 64.94 23.18
C HIS A 257 3.38 66.41 22.90
N PRO A 258 3.62 67.35 23.80
CA PRO A 258 3.66 68.77 23.46
C PRO A 258 4.89 69.04 22.60
N TYR A 259 4.77 69.95 21.63
CA TYR A 259 5.88 70.42 20.80
C TYR A 259 7.02 71.00 21.66
N ASP A 260 8.22 70.46 21.51
CA ASP A 260 9.40 70.85 22.25
C ASP A 260 10.64 71.02 21.38
N GLY A 261 10.48 70.97 20.04
CA GLY A 261 11.53 71.05 19.04
C GLY A 261 12.35 69.78 18.82
N ASN A 262 12.03 68.69 19.53
CA ASN A 262 12.66 67.35 19.39
C ASN A 262 11.74 66.39 18.66
N PRO A 263 12.29 65.36 18.00
CA PRO A 263 11.49 64.33 17.36
C PRO A 263 10.92 63.37 18.41
N HIS A 264 9.61 63.07 18.34
CA HIS A 264 8.86 62.15 19.18
C HIS A 264 8.34 60.98 18.32
N GLN A 265 9.22 60.01 17.94
CA GLN A 265 8.83 58.79 17.25
C GLN A 265 8.48 57.72 18.28
N GLU A 266 7.18 57.43 18.43
CA GLU A 266 6.68 56.41 19.34
C GLU A 266 6.94 55.00 18.79
N VAL A 267 7.41 54.10 19.66
CA VAL A 267 7.59 52.64 19.36
C VAL A 267 6.63 51.86 20.20
N LEU A 268 5.77 51.07 19.53
CA LEU A 268 4.75 50.28 20.19
C LEU A 268 5.26 48.88 20.53
N VAL A 269 4.80 48.36 21.67
CA VAL A 269 5.03 46.96 22.08
C VAL A 269 3.82 46.14 21.62
N VAL A 270 4.08 45.11 20.84
CA VAL A 270 3.07 44.12 20.42
C VAL A 270 3.38 42.82 21.15
N ARG A 271 2.39 42.25 21.85
CA ARG A 271 2.55 41.04 22.65
C ARG A 271 1.47 40.03 22.35
N ASP A 272 1.89 38.79 22.13
CA ASP A 272 0.99 37.62 22.11
C ASP A 272 0.84 37.09 23.54
N ALA A 273 -0.34 37.28 24.13
CA ALA A 273 -0.63 36.87 25.48
C ALA A 273 -0.78 35.35 25.66
N GLU A 274 -1.23 34.66 24.62
CA GLU A 274 -1.35 33.18 24.68
C GLU A 274 0.00 32.49 24.64
N LEU A 275 0.96 33.04 23.88
CA LEU A 275 2.30 32.50 23.76
C LEU A 275 3.27 33.12 24.81
N ASP A 276 2.79 34.07 25.61
CA ASP A 276 3.62 34.87 26.54
C ASP A 276 4.85 35.48 25.83
N LYS A 277 4.67 35.95 24.58
CA LYS A 277 5.72 36.41 23.69
C LYS A 277 5.57 37.87 23.32
N THR A 278 6.63 38.67 23.45
CA THR A 278 6.72 39.95 22.77
C THR A 278 7.12 39.74 21.32
N LEU A 279 6.35 40.29 20.40
CA LEU A 279 6.55 40.17 18.96
C LEU A 279 7.66 41.10 18.48
N GLU A 280 8.40 40.70 17.47
CA GLU A 280 9.56 41.38 16.94
C GLU A 280 9.22 42.11 15.63
N SER A 281 9.49 43.46 15.58
CA SER A 281 9.36 44.23 14.33
C SER A 281 10.33 43.74 13.28
N GLY A 282 9.84 43.64 12.01
CA GLY A 282 10.59 43.10 10.88
C GLY A 282 10.52 41.58 10.74
N LYS A 283 10.12 40.84 11.79
CA LYS A 283 9.98 39.39 11.83
C LYS A 283 8.52 38.95 11.96
N ASP A 284 7.87 39.38 13.03
CA ASP A 284 6.49 39.00 13.37
C ASP A 284 5.48 40.04 12.85
N TYR A 285 5.91 41.28 12.63
CA TYR A 285 5.14 42.38 12.05
C TYR A 285 6.05 43.44 11.44
N ASP A 286 5.50 44.24 10.54
CA ASP A 286 6.11 45.45 9.97
C ASP A 286 5.43 46.70 10.56
N VAL A 287 6.18 47.81 10.72
CA VAL A 287 5.69 49.09 11.20
C VAL A 287 5.83 50.16 10.12
N ALA A 288 4.78 50.91 9.92
CA ALA A 288 4.81 52.09 9.06
C ALA A 288 4.22 53.30 9.80
N TYR A 289 4.76 54.49 9.55
CA TYR A 289 4.26 55.74 10.07
C TYR A 289 3.67 56.58 8.94
N SER A 290 2.61 57.35 9.20
CA SER A 290 1.96 58.21 8.23
C SER A 290 2.84 59.40 7.77
N THR A 291 3.93 59.68 8.46
CA THR A 291 4.88 60.74 8.19
C THR A 291 6.30 60.35 8.59
N THR A 292 7.28 61.02 8.04
CA THR A 292 8.69 61.00 8.49
C THR A 292 9.05 62.18 9.41
N ASP A 293 8.11 63.14 9.59
CA ASP A 293 8.24 64.27 10.48
C ASP A 293 7.65 63.91 11.85
N PHE A 294 8.49 63.75 12.82
CA PHE A 294 8.14 63.42 14.23
C PHE A 294 8.35 64.65 15.16
N THR A 295 8.59 65.84 14.60
CA THR A 295 8.90 67.04 15.36
C THR A 295 7.76 68.06 15.33
N ASN A 296 7.16 68.28 14.17
CA ASN A 296 6.12 69.32 14.01
C ASN A 296 4.77 68.89 14.54
N VAL A 297 3.97 69.88 14.92
CA VAL A 297 2.57 69.70 15.38
C VAL A 297 1.75 68.96 14.32
N GLY A 298 1.10 67.86 14.70
CA GLY A 298 0.29 67.05 13.80
C GLY A 298 -0.13 65.75 14.44
N GLN A 299 -1.04 65.02 13.78
CA GLN A 299 -1.43 63.68 14.12
C GLN A 299 -0.61 62.68 13.33
N ILE A 300 -0.08 61.67 14.02
CA ILE A 300 0.74 60.61 13.42
C ILE A 300 -0.01 59.30 13.63
N THR A 301 -0.17 58.53 12.55
CA THR A 301 -0.72 57.17 12.57
C THR A 301 0.44 56.19 12.48
N ILE A 302 0.46 55.21 13.42
CA ILE A 302 1.34 54.04 13.42
C ILE A 302 0.53 52.88 12.91
N THR A 303 0.94 52.29 11.77
CA THR A 303 0.33 51.11 11.18
C THR A 303 1.22 49.91 11.46
N ILE A 304 0.69 48.92 12.16
CA ILE A 304 1.33 47.61 12.42
C ILE A 304 0.67 46.58 11.54
N THR A 305 1.44 45.90 10.69
CA THR A 305 0.96 44.84 9.78
C THR A 305 1.60 43.53 10.14
N GLY A 306 0.80 42.51 10.46
CA GLY A 306 1.27 41.15 10.81
C GLY A 306 2.03 40.51 9.66
N LYS A 307 3.00 39.68 10.00
CA LYS A 307 3.92 39.03 9.08
C LYS A 307 4.28 37.62 9.55
N GLY A 308 4.53 36.70 8.60
CA GLY A 308 4.88 35.32 8.93
C GLY A 308 3.75 34.58 9.64
N ASN A 309 3.90 34.28 10.92
CA ASN A 309 2.90 33.62 11.74
C ASN A 309 1.72 34.51 12.13
N TYR A 310 1.75 35.79 11.78
CA TYR A 310 0.74 36.77 12.13
C TYR A 310 0.18 37.45 10.89
N VAL A 311 -1.08 37.86 10.94
CA VAL A 311 -1.81 38.49 9.84
C VAL A 311 -2.72 39.62 10.37
N GLY A 312 -3.10 40.55 9.51
CA GLY A 312 -3.99 41.67 9.83
C GLY A 312 -3.22 42.95 10.05
N THR A 313 -3.97 44.04 10.36
CA THR A 313 -3.40 45.38 10.51
C THR A 313 -4.05 46.10 11.67
N VAL A 314 -3.24 46.76 12.50
CA VAL A 314 -3.67 47.59 13.63
C VAL A 314 -3.14 49.01 13.42
N ASN A 315 -4.00 50.01 13.61
CA ASN A 315 -3.65 51.43 13.57
C ASN A 315 -3.77 52.00 14.97
N LYS A 316 -2.74 52.72 15.41
CA LYS A 316 -2.73 53.56 16.58
C LYS A 316 -2.36 54.98 16.19
N THR A 317 -2.87 55.96 16.90
CA THR A 317 -2.61 57.37 16.60
C THR A 317 -2.10 58.09 17.84
N TYR A 318 -1.23 59.03 17.65
CA TYR A 318 -0.82 60.01 18.64
C TYR A 318 -0.66 61.37 18.00
N SER A 319 -0.55 62.40 18.81
CA SER A 319 -0.44 63.76 18.31
C SER A 319 0.76 64.49 18.98
N ILE A 320 1.50 65.25 18.17
CA ILE A 320 2.35 66.31 18.63
C ILE A 320 1.44 67.55 18.74
N THR A 321 1.16 67.98 19.96
CA THR A 321 0.22 69.09 20.25
C THR A 321 0.92 70.42 20.32
N LYS A 322 0.20 71.52 20.09
CA LYS A 322 0.75 72.82 20.29
C LYS A 322 1.21 73.02 21.71
N ARG A 323 2.42 73.54 21.90
CA ARG A 323 2.96 73.95 23.20
C ARG A 323 2.17 75.09 23.77
N GLN A 324 1.89 75.04 25.07
CA GLN A 324 1.08 76.06 25.75
C GLN A 324 2.01 77.13 26.32
N VAL A 325 1.87 78.34 25.77
CA VAL A 325 2.67 79.49 26.25
C VAL A 325 1.72 80.57 26.75
N THR A 326 1.97 81.08 27.92
CA THR A 326 1.23 82.21 28.50
C THR A 326 2.15 83.43 28.60
N LEU A 327 1.74 84.52 28.01
CA LEU A 327 2.44 85.80 28.11
C LEU A 327 1.66 86.70 29.10
N THR A 328 2.33 87.22 30.11
CA THR A 328 1.75 88.07 31.10
C THR A 328 2.54 89.43 31.17
N SER A 329 1.86 90.50 30.85
CA SER A 329 2.43 91.84 31.01
C SER A 329 2.33 92.36 32.44
N GLU A 330 3.29 93.14 32.82
CA GLU A 330 3.33 93.81 34.15
C GLU A 330 2.27 94.96 34.18
N GLY A 331 1.51 95.00 35.25
CA GLY A 331 0.69 96.13 35.58
C GLY A 331 1.43 97.21 36.42
N GLY A 332 0.91 98.37 36.45
CA GLY A 332 1.48 99.41 37.33
C GLY A 332 0.58 100.64 37.47
N SER A 333 0.86 101.45 38.44
CA SER A 333 0.23 102.73 38.63
C SER A 333 1.29 103.76 39.11
N LYS A 334 1.10 105.02 38.78
CA LYS A 334 1.86 106.13 39.31
C LYS A 334 0.96 107.33 39.47
N THR A 335 1.39 108.32 40.32
CA THR A 335 0.77 109.61 40.39
C THR A 335 1.15 110.42 39.14
N TYR A 336 0.18 111.22 38.59
CA TYR A 336 0.43 112.04 37.41
C TYR A 336 1.56 113.02 37.63
N ASP A 337 2.59 112.95 36.75
CA ASP A 337 3.84 113.74 36.77
C ASP A 337 4.20 114.30 35.36
N GLY A 338 3.28 114.20 34.38
CA GLY A 338 3.51 114.68 33.02
C GLY A 338 4.33 113.71 32.12
N THR A 339 4.77 112.56 32.67
CA THR A 339 5.54 111.53 31.88
C THR A 339 4.75 110.26 31.64
N PRO A 340 5.03 109.55 30.57
CA PRO A 340 4.43 108.23 30.34
C PRO A 340 4.74 107.20 31.40
N LEU A 341 3.74 106.37 31.77
CA LEU A 341 4.00 105.16 32.55
C LEU A 341 4.26 104.05 31.53
N THR A 342 5.40 103.42 31.59
CA THR A 342 5.75 102.30 30.69
C THR A 342 6.11 101.05 31.52
N ARG A 343 5.64 99.86 31.11
CA ARG A 343 5.97 98.56 31.64
C ARG A 343 6.25 97.63 30.48
N PRO A 344 7.42 97.62 29.90
CA PRO A 344 7.76 96.88 28.73
C PRO A 344 8.04 95.39 29.01
N ASN A 345 8.12 95.00 30.28
CA ASN A 345 8.46 93.63 30.60
C ASN A 345 7.24 92.69 30.42
N VAL A 346 7.51 91.58 29.81
CA VAL A 346 6.58 90.45 29.66
C VAL A 346 7.23 89.23 30.28
N THR A 347 6.46 88.52 31.12
CA THR A 347 6.84 87.22 31.62
C THR A 347 6.26 86.09 30.81
N VAL A 348 7.06 85.07 30.59
CA VAL A 348 6.63 83.87 29.81
C VAL A 348 6.33 82.74 30.82
N GLY A 349 5.09 82.29 30.81
CA GLY A 349 4.61 81.19 31.64
C GLY A 349 4.09 80.01 30.74
N GLY A 350 3.49 79.03 31.39
CA GLY A 350 3.14 77.74 30.75
C GLY A 350 4.37 76.93 30.45
N ASP A 351 4.40 76.26 29.32
CA ASP A 351 5.56 75.44 28.88
C ASP A 351 6.70 76.36 28.35
N GLY A 352 6.45 77.64 28.17
CA GLY A 352 7.39 78.61 27.56
C GLY A 352 7.63 78.31 26.05
N PHE A 353 8.49 79.10 25.42
CA PHE A 353 8.92 78.87 24.05
C PHE A 353 10.07 77.87 24.01
N VAL A 354 10.19 77.14 22.90
CA VAL A 354 11.37 76.29 22.65
C VAL A 354 12.61 77.20 22.54
N ALA A 355 13.70 76.77 23.19
CA ALA A 355 14.97 77.50 23.19
C ALA A 355 15.44 77.74 21.76
N SER A 356 15.86 78.94 21.42
CA SER A 356 16.34 79.41 20.12
C SER A 356 15.28 79.70 19.03
N GLU A 357 13.99 79.35 19.26
CA GLU A 357 12.91 79.71 18.27
C GLU A 357 12.38 81.15 18.48
N VAL A 358 12.45 81.65 19.70
CA VAL A 358 12.06 83.01 20.02
C VAL A 358 13.23 83.68 20.72
N THR A 359 13.73 84.73 20.09
CA THR A 359 14.95 85.47 20.60
C THR A 359 14.60 86.57 21.61
N SER A 360 13.39 87.15 21.53
CA SER A 360 12.94 88.16 22.49
C SER A 360 11.38 88.21 22.52
N VAL A 361 10.82 88.53 23.68
CA VAL A 361 9.43 88.86 23.92
C VAL A 361 9.36 90.24 24.46
N GLN A 362 8.71 91.14 23.71
CA GLN A 362 8.55 92.57 24.11
C GLN A 362 7.09 92.93 24.26
#